data_4c0b1156c1c803f3bfc4786585d7540a
#
_entry.id   4c0b1156c1c803f3bfc4786585d7540a
#
_cell.length_a   1.000
_cell.length_b   1.000
_cell.length_c   1.000
_cell.angle_alpha   90.00
_cell.angle_beta   90.00
_cell.angle_gamma   90.00
#
_symmetry.space_group_name_H-M   'P 1'
#
loop_
_entity.id
_entity.type
_entity.pdbx_description
1 polymer ?
#
loop_
_entity_poly.entity_id
_entity_poly.type
_entity_poly.pdbx_seq_one_letter_code
_entity_poly.pdbx_strand_id
1 'polypeptide(L)'
;VKTLQLSGITASHAGTPVLHGIDLTVPSGTTTAVLGPSGCGKTTLLRVVAGFLRPDAGQVRLGDDVVAGPGAWVAPERRGFGYVAQEGNLFPHLDVAANIAYGLPRRERRARARVAELLELVGLPGDFASRRPDQLSGGQQQRVALARALARRPRIVLLDEPFSALDPELRVATRDAVATALAHEQATVVLVTHDQAEALSFADQVAIMHEGRFTQVGAPAEVYRAPSDRRSAVSLGEACFLAGQLRDGAVTCALGTLPVASARGTGACEVLIRPEQLRLDETGAAGPGGALAEVTRCAFYGHDALVELRLDDASGASTLLSARTFGGRTPSVGSRVRVSVEGEPHLIRVDGDLVGA
;
A
#
# COMPACT_ATOMS: atom_id res chain seq x y z
N VAL A 1 -12.99 -21.22 -0.90
CA VAL A 1 -12.39 -19.94 -0.53
C VAL A 1 -13.48 -19.10 0.13
N LYS A 2 -13.15 -18.33 1.16
CA LYS A 2 -14.13 -17.55 1.93
C LYS A 2 -13.81 -16.07 1.83
N THR A 3 -14.83 -15.26 1.59
CA THR A 3 -14.77 -13.80 1.70
C THR A 3 -14.59 -13.41 3.17
N LEU A 4 -13.70 -12.45 3.45
CA LEU A 4 -13.58 -11.82 4.76
C LEU A 4 -14.37 -10.51 4.75
N GLN A 5 -15.25 -10.32 5.73
CA GLN A 5 -16.04 -9.10 5.89
C GLN A 5 -15.86 -8.53 7.30
N LEU A 6 -15.63 -7.25 7.35
CA LEU A 6 -15.59 -6.43 8.56
C LEU A 6 -16.75 -5.45 8.49
N SER A 7 -17.53 -5.35 9.54
CA SER A 7 -18.69 -4.43 9.59
C SER A 7 -18.68 -3.66 10.91
N GLY A 8 -18.51 -2.35 10.81
CA GLY A 8 -18.55 -1.40 11.93
C GLY A 8 -17.54 -1.70 13.04
N ILE A 9 -16.35 -2.22 12.71
CA ILE A 9 -15.35 -2.62 13.70
C ILE A 9 -14.83 -1.40 14.45
N THR A 10 -15.03 -1.38 15.77
CA THR A 10 -14.33 -0.48 16.69
C THR A 10 -13.44 -1.30 17.62
N ALA A 11 -12.28 -0.77 17.95
CA ALA A 11 -11.37 -1.44 18.88
C ALA A 11 -10.49 -0.43 19.60
N SER A 12 -10.22 -0.70 20.87
CA SER A 12 -9.34 0.07 21.73
C SER A 12 -8.06 -0.71 22.03
N HIS A 13 -6.97 0.01 22.23
CA HIS A 13 -5.72 -0.55 22.74
C HIS A 13 -5.33 0.15 24.03
N ALA A 14 -5.18 -0.61 25.12
CA ALA A 14 -4.91 -0.09 26.46
C ALA A 14 -5.88 1.06 26.87
N GLY A 15 -7.16 0.90 26.53
CA GLY A 15 -8.21 1.90 26.83
C GLY A 15 -8.29 3.09 25.87
N THR A 16 -7.37 3.20 24.93
CA THR A 16 -7.41 4.27 23.89
C THR A 16 -8.08 3.74 22.62
N PRO A 17 -9.16 4.37 22.12
CA PRO A 17 -9.77 4.00 20.85
C PRO A 17 -8.78 4.12 19.68
N VAL A 18 -8.70 3.08 18.85
CA VAL A 18 -7.77 3.00 17.72
C VAL A 18 -8.50 2.76 16.40
N LEU A 19 -9.55 1.95 16.40
CA LEU A 19 -10.38 1.70 15.20
C LEU A 19 -11.76 2.32 15.41
N HIS A 20 -12.25 3.03 14.39
CA HIS A 20 -13.42 3.88 14.47
C HIS A 20 -14.48 3.52 13.42
N GLY A 21 -15.07 2.33 13.51
CA GLY A 21 -16.13 1.89 12.60
C GLY A 21 -15.56 1.48 11.24
N ILE A 22 -14.71 0.43 11.24
CA ILE A 22 -14.10 -0.10 10.02
C ILE A 22 -15.08 -1.02 9.30
N ASP A 23 -15.34 -0.70 8.04
CA ASP A 23 -16.05 -1.54 7.09
C ASP A 23 -15.09 -1.95 5.97
N LEU A 24 -14.96 -3.25 5.69
CA LEU A 24 -14.11 -3.77 4.63
C LEU A 24 -14.64 -5.13 4.14
N THR A 25 -14.71 -5.29 2.84
CA THR A 25 -14.90 -6.60 2.21
C THR A 25 -13.64 -6.97 1.44
N VAL A 26 -13.05 -8.11 1.82
CA VAL A 26 -11.93 -8.74 1.11
C VAL A 26 -12.49 -9.87 0.28
N PRO A 27 -12.55 -9.76 -1.05
CA PRO A 27 -13.10 -10.81 -1.91
C PRO A 27 -12.30 -12.10 -1.78
N SER A 28 -12.98 -13.21 -1.97
CA SER A 28 -12.40 -14.54 -1.91
C SER A 28 -11.29 -14.73 -2.95
N GLY A 29 -10.12 -15.18 -2.53
CA GLY A 29 -8.97 -15.45 -3.43
C GLY A 29 -8.27 -14.21 -3.95
N THR A 30 -8.52 -13.03 -3.35
CA THR A 30 -7.85 -11.77 -3.70
C THR A 30 -6.97 -11.28 -2.56
N THR A 31 -6.07 -10.37 -2.90
CA THR A 31 -5.20 -9.66 -1.95
C THR A 31 -5.71 -8.25 -1.74
N THR A 32 -6.01 -7.90 -0.49
CA THR A 32 -6.29 -6.51 -0.09
C THR A 32 -5.12 -5.97 0.73
N ALA A 33 -4.53 -4.87 0.27
CA ALA A 33 -3.51 -4.15 1.03
C ALA A 33 -4.14 -3.03 1.86
N VAL A 34 -3.82 -2.98 3.14
CA VAL A 34 -4.15 -1.87 4.03
C VAL A 34 -2.92 -0.98 4.14
N LEU A 35 -2.97 0.18 3.50
CA LEU A 35 -1.90 1.16 3.42
C LEU A 35 -2.19 2.34 4.37
N GLY A 36 -1.16 2.83 5.06
CA GLY A 36 -1.29 4.03 5.89
C GLY A 36 -0.05 4.28 6.75
N PRO A 37 0.05 5.47 7.36
CA PRO A 37 1.19 5.83 8.21
C PRO A 37 1.33 4.94 9.43
N SER A 38 2.49 4.98 10.07
CA SER A 38 2.72 4.26 11.34
C SER A 38 1.73 4.77 12.41
N GLY A 39 1.19 3.86 13.21
CA GLY A 39 0.27 4.19 14.29
C GLY A 39 -1.20 4.43 13.87
N CYS A 40 -1.57 4.38 12.58
CA CYS A 40 -2.96 4.60 12.16
C CYS A 40 -3.94 3.45 12.46
N GLY A 41 -3.49 2.32 13.04
CA GLY A 41 -4.35 1.21 13.46
C GLY A 41 -4.24 -0.08 12.66
N LYS A 42 -3.38 -0.19 11.64
CA LYS A 42 -3.23 -1.35 10.75
C LYS A 42 -3.00 -2.68 11.50
N THR A 43 -1.99 -2.73 12.36
CA THR A 43 -1.69 -3.92 13.17
C THR A 43 -2.84 -4.26 14.14
N THR A 44 -3.51 -3.24 14.68
CA THR A 44 -4.71 -3.44 15.52
C THR A 44 -5.82 -4.11 14.72
N LEU A 45 -6.05 -3.66 13.49
CA LEU A 45 -7.02 -4.29 12.57
C LEU A 45 -6.69 -5.75 12.33
N LEU A 46 -5.43 -6.07 11.98
CA LEU A 46 -5.01 -7.46 11.78
C LEU A 46 -5.17 -8.31 13.05
N ARG A 47 -4.87 -7.76 14.24
CA ARG A 47 -5.06 -8.46 15.51
C ARG A 47 -6.54 -8.78 15.79
N VAL A 48 -7.45 -7.87 15.44
CA VAL A 48 -8.90 -8.11 15.53
C VAL A 48 -9.31 -9.22 14.56
N VAL A 49 -8.87 -9.16 13.31
CA VAL A 49 -9.17 -10.18 12.30
C VAL A 49 -8.58 -11.54 12.70
N ALA A 50 -7.35 -11.58 13.19
CA ALA A 50 -6.69 -12.81 13.65
C ALA A 50 -7.33 -13.40 14.91
N GLY A 51 -8.03 -12.58 15.72
CA GLY A 51 -8.62 -12.98 17.00
C GLY A 51 -7.70 -12.80 18.20
N PHE A 52 -6.61 -12.06 18.06
CA PHE A 52 -5.72 -11.69 19.19
C PHE A 52 -6.27 -10.51 19.97
N LEU A 53 -7.16 -9.72 19.38
CA LEU A 53 -7.84 -8.62 20.03
C LEU A 53 -9.35 -8.73 19.76
N ARG A 54 -10.15 -8.59 20.83
CA ARG A 54 -11.61 -8.55 20.72
C ARG A 54 -12.02 -7.15 20.30
N PRO A 55 -12.88 -6.99 19.27
CA PRO A 55 -13.42 -5.68 18.95
C PRO A 55 -14.37 -5.19 20.05
N ASP A 56 -14.43 -3.89 20.27
CA ASP A 56 -15.37 -3.27 21.20
C ASP A 56 -16.80 -3.30 20.63
N ALA A 57 -16.93 -3.10 19.29
CA ALA A 57 -18.19 -3.26 18.57
C ALA A 57 -17.92 -3.73 17.12
N GLY A 58 -19.00 -4.04 16.41
CA GLY A 58 -18.94 -4.56 15.04
C GLY A 58 -18.78 -6.07 14.98
N GLN A 59 -18.57 -6.59 13.77
CA GLN A 59 -18.41 -8.02 13.54
C GLN A 59 -17.39 -8.36 12.46
N VAL A 60 -16.73 -9.50 12.61
CA VAL A 60 -15.85 -10.13 11.62
C VAL A 60 -16.53 -11.41 11.13
N ARG A 61 -16.70 -11.55 9.82
CA ARG A 61 -17.29 -12.72 9.18
C ARG A 61 -16.33 -13.38 8.20
N LEU A 62 -16.44 -14.70 8.10
CA LEU A 62 -15.74 -15.54 7.12
C LEU A 62 -16.77 -16.30 6.30
N GLY A 63 -17.10 -15.79 5.14
CA GLY A 63 -18.29 -16.23 4.42
C GLY A 63 -19.51 -16.05 5.32
N ASP A 64 -20.23 -17.13 5.60
CA ASP A 64 -21.44 -17.10 6.44
C ASP A 64 -21.14 -17.15 7.96
N ASP A 65 -19.91 -17.48 8.36
CA ASP A 65 -19.55 -17.69 9.76
C ASP A 65 -19.15 -16.38 10.43
N VAL A 66 -19.80 -16.00 11.55
CA VAL A 66 -19.35 -14.89 12.41
C VAL A 66 -18.25 -15.41 13.33
N VAL A 67 -17.03 -14.88 13.20
CA VAL A 67 -15.86 -15.29 14.01
C VAL A 67 -15.53 -14.31 15.14
N ALA A 68 -16.04 -13.09 15.08
CA ALA A 68 -16.02 -12.13 16.18
C ALA A 68 -17.20 -11.16 16.06
N GLY A 69 -17.80 -10.80 17.18
CA GLY A 69 -18.94 -9.88 17.23
C GLY A 69 -19.84 -10.17 18.44
N PRO A 70 -21.05 -9.56 18.48
CA PRO A 70 -22.02 -9.80 19.55
C PRO A 70 -22.35 -11.30 19.67
N GLY A 71 -22.05 -11.87 20.86
CA GLY A 71 -22.33 -13.29 21.13
C GLY A 71 -21.41 -14.32 20.47
N ALA A 72 -20.45 -13.89 19.63
CA ALA A 72 -19.53 -14.78 18.92
C ALA A 72 -18.07 -14.39 19.16
N TRP A 73 -17.26 -15.39 19.48
CA TRP A 73 -15.82 -15.25 19.56
C TRP A 73 -15.13 -16.59 19.28
N VAL A 74 -14.49 -16.66 18.13
CA VAL A 74 -13.67 -17.80 17.74
C VAL A 74 -12.21 -17.49 18.09
N ALA A 75 -11.59 -18.35 18.88
CA ALA A 75 -10.19 -18.19 19.27
C ALA A 75 -9.25 -18.25 18.05
N PRO A 76 -8.08 -17.55 18.07
CA PRO A 76 -7.18 -17.45 16.93
C PRO A 76 -6.82 -18.80 16.29
N GLU A 77 -6.46 -19.78 17.11
CA GLU A 77 -6.04 -21.12 16.68
C GLU A 77 -7.15 -21.92 15.96
N ARG A 78 -8.41 -21.50 16.15
CA ARG A 78 -9.58 -22.12 15.50
C ARG A 78 -10.04 -21.40 14.24
N ARG A 79 -9.50 -20.20 13.95
CA ARG A 79 -9.83 -19.44 12.71
C ARG A 79 -9.17 -20.04 11.48
N GLY A 80 -8.07 -20.79 11.63
CA GLY A 80 -7.37 -21.45 10.53
C GLY A 80 -6.63 -20.50 9.61
N PHE A 81 -6.21 -19.35 10.11
CA PHE A 81 -5.46 -18.35 9.35
C PHE A 81 -3.96 -18.62 9.35
N GLY A 82 -3.28 -18.25 8.27
CA GLY A 82 -1.86 -17.97 8.28
C GLY A 82 -1.62 -16.56 8.81
N TYR A 83 -0.72 -16.38 9.77
CA TYR A 83 -0.40 -15.06 10.31
C TYR A 83 1.10 -14.85 10.33
N VAL A 84 1.56 -13.75 9.75
CA VAL A 84 2.94 -13.28 9.80
C VAL A 84 2.96 -11.96 10.56
N ALA A 85 3.60 -11.96 11.71
CA ALA A 85 3.82 -10.77 12.52
C ALA A 85 5.03 -9.98 12.01
N GLN A 86 5.05 -8.69 12.24
CA GLN A 86 6.11 -7.76 11.83
C GLN A 86 7.53 -8.23 12.24
N GLU A 87 7.70 -8.78 13.44
CA GLU A 87 9.00 -9.26 13.96
C GLU A 87 9.31 -10.73 13.62
N GLY A 88 8.49 -11.39 12.76
CA GLY A 88 8.66 -12.80 12.42
C GLY A 88 8.34 -13.79 13.56
N ASN A 89 8.69 -13.49 14.80
CA ASN A 89 8.38 -14.25 16.00
C ASN A 89 8.62 -15.76 15.86
N LEU A 90 9.85 -16.17 15.50
CA LEU A 90 10.23 -17.57 15.45
C LEU A 90 10.39 -18.16 16.85
N PHE A 91 10.12 -19.46 16.98
CA PHE A 91 10.38 -20.19 18.22
C PHE A 91 11.88 -20.39 18.38
N PRO A 92 12.55 -19.78 19.39
CA PRO A 92 14.01 -19.77 19.47
C PRO A 92 14.62 -21.15 19.80
N HIS A 93 13.83 -22.04 20.39
CA HIS A 93 14.23 -23.40 20.78
C HIS A 93 14.07 -24.43 19.65
N LEU A 94 13.48 -24.03 18.51
CA LEU A 94 13.26 -24.88 17.33
C LEU A 94 14.19 -24.45 16.19
N ASP A 95 14.63 -25.42 15.38
CA ASP A 95 15.29 -25.13 14.11
C ASP A 95 14.30 -24.60 13.06
N VAL A 96 14.81 -24.20 11.92
CA VAL A 96 14.00 -23.65 10.80
C VAL A 96 12.95 -24.66 10.34
N ALA A 97 13.34 -25.93 10.15
CA ALA A 97 12.42 -26.97 9.71
C ALA A 97 11.27 -27.19 10.69
N ALA A 98 11.58 -27.23 11.98
CA ALA A 98 10.59 -27.38 13.05
C ALA A 98 9.71 -26.12 13.20
N ASN A 99 10.27 -24.92 13.02
CA ASN A 99 9.49 -23.68 12.94
C ASN A 99 8.46 -23.72 11.82
N ILE A 100 8.90 -24.06 10.59
CA ILE A 100 8.01 -24.15 9.43
C ILE A 100 6.93 -25.22 9.66
N ALA A 101 7.35 -26.40 10.13
CA ALA A 101 6.44 -27.53 10.36
C ALA A 101 5.58 -27.39 11.62
N TYR A 102 5.76 -26.35 12.45
CA TYR A 102 5.11 -26.24 13.76
C TYR A 102 3.58 -26.33 13.69
N GLY A 103 3.00 -25.65 12.71
CA GLY A 103 1.54 -25.64 12.48
C GLY A 103 0.99 -26.91 11.86
N LEU A 104 1.82 -27.80 11.29
CA LEU A 104 1.37 -29.01 10.62
C LEU A 104 0.86 -30.06 11.61
N PRO A 105 -0.09 -30.91 11.21
CA PRO A 105 -0.47 -32.10 11.98
C PRO A 105 0.76 -32.96 12.32
N ARG A 106 0.77 -33.60 13.49
CA ARG A 106 1.93 -34.38 13.94
C ARG A 106 2.44 -35.41 12.92
N ARG A 107 1.54 -36.03 12.15
CA ARG A 107 1.86 -36.97 11.08
C ARG A 107 2.60 -36.34 9.89
N GLU A 108 2.39 -35.05 9.67
CA GLU A 108 2.94 -34.29 8.55
C GLU A 108 4.18 -33.47 8.91
N ARG A 109 4.48 -33.31 10.20
CA ARG A 109 5.68 -32.56 10.69
C ARG A 109 7.01 -33.15 10.22
N ARG A 110 7.02 -34.45 9.85
CA ARG A 110 8.19 -35.13 9.26
C ARG A 110 8.22 -35.05 7.73
N ALA A 111 7.28 -34.38 7.11
CA ALA A 111 7.23 -34.19 5.67
C ALA A 111 8.33 -33.21 5.21
N ARG A 112 9.55 -33.71 5.06
CA ARG A 112 10.70 -32.94 4.59
C ARG A 112 10.44 -32.24 3.25
N ALA A 113 9.63 -32.86 2.38
CA ALA A 113 9.28 -32.32 1.07
C ALA A 113 8.56 -30.96 1.17
N ARG A 114 7.57 -30.81 2.10
CA ARG A 114 6.84 -29.54 2.26
C ARG A 114 7.74 -28.45 2.84
N VAL A 115 8.64 -28.78 3.75
CA VAL A 115 9.62 -27.83 4.29
C VAL A 115 10.58 -27.37 3.21
N ALA A 116 11.08 -28.30 2.36
CA ALA A 116 11.97 -27.96 1.26
C ALA A 116 11.26 -27.04 0.23
N GLU A 117 10.03 -27.39 -0.17
CA GLU A 117 9.19 -26.56 -1.05
C GLU A 117 9.02 -25.13 -0.51
N LEU A 118 8.74 -24.99 0.79
CA LEU A 118 8.53 -23.69 1.42
C LEU A 118 9.85 -22.90 1.58
N LEU A 119 10.97 -23.56 1.83
CA LEU A 119 12.28 -22.90 1.84
C LEU A 119 12.65 -22.36 0.46
N GLU A 120 12.42 -23.15 -0.57
CA GLU A 120 12.61 -22.72 -1.96
C GLU A 120 11.72 -21.53 -2.31
N LEU A 121 10.42 -21.61 -1.95
CA LEU A 121 9.45 -20.55 -2.17
C LEU A 121 9.91 -19.20 -1.59
N VAL A 122 10.47 -19.23 -0.38
CA VAL A 122 10.95 -18.00 0.27
C VAL A 122 12.43 -17.68 -0.04
N GLY A 123 13.03 -18.34 -1.02
CA GLY A 123 14.41 -18.13 -1.47
C GLY A 123 15.46 -18.44 -0.39
N LEU A 124 15.24 -19.47 0.42
CA LEU A 124 16.21 -19.96 1.40
C LEU A 124 16.77 -21.30 0.94
N PRO A 125 18.11 -21.47 0.94
CA PRO A 125 18.76 -22.77 0.68
C PRO A 125 18.29 -23.87 1.63
N GLY A 126 18.22 -25.11 1.13
CA GLY A 126 17.75 -26.26 1.91
C GLY A 126 18.58 -26.59 3.16
N ASP A 127 19.86 -26.22 3.18
CA ASP A 127 20.75 -26.38 4.35
C ASP A 127 20.35 -25.49 5.54
N PHE A 128 19.53 -24.46 5.31
CA PHE A 128 18.96 -23.63 6.37
C PHE A 128 18.00 -24.41 7.26
N ALA A 129 17.47 -25.53 6.81
CA ALA A 129 16.50 -26.34 7.56
C ALA A 129 16.95 -26.69 9.00
N SER A 130 18.27 -26.90 9.20
CA SER A 130 18.84 -27.26 10.51
C SER A 130 19.34 -26.08 11.33
N ARG A 131 19.31 -24.85 10.79
CA ARG A 131 19.74 -23.64 11.52
C ARG A 131 18.73 -23.24 12.58
N ARG A 132 19.20 -22.56 13.64
CA ARG A 132 18.36 -21.94 14.65
C ARG A 132 18.09 -20.47 14.31
N PRO A 133 17.03 -19.85 14.87
CA PRO A 133 16.71 -18.45 14.63
C PRO A 133 17.87 -17.48 14.93
N ASP A 134 18.66 -17.71 15.95
CA ASP A 134 19.83 -16.90 16.33
C ASP A 134 20.98 -16.95 15.29
N GLN A 135 20.96 -17.92 14.39
CA GLN A 135 21.90 -18.07 13.28
C GLN A 135 21.42 -17.41 11.99
N LEU A 136 20.28 -16.73 12.03
CA LEU A 136 19.63 -16.11 10.88
C LEU A 136 19.65 -14.58 10.97
N SER A 137 19.82 -13.90 9.83
CA SER A 137 19.56 -12.46 9.77
C SER A 137 18.06 -12.15 9.96
N GLY A 138 17.71 -10.91 10.32
CA GLY A 138 16.32 -10.50 10.48
C GLY A 138 15.45 -10.81 9.26
N GLY A 139 15.95 -10.54 8.05
CA GLY A 139 15.24 -10.87 6.80
C GLY A 139 15.10 -12.38 6.58
N GLN A 140 16.09 -13.20 6.98
CA GLN A 140 15.97 -14.66 6.91
C GLN A 140 14.93 -15.18 7.91
N GLN A 141 14.88 -14.62 9.12
CA GLN A 141 13.85 -14.96 10.10
C GLN A 141 12.45 -14.63 9.61
N GLN A 142 12.29 -13.47 8.96
CA GLN A 142 11.01 -13.05 8.39
C GLN A 142 10.55 -14.00 7.27
N ARG A 143 11.46 -14.45 6.40
CA ARG A 143 11.17 -15.45 5.36
C ARG A 143 10.78 -16.82 5.96
N VAL A 144 11.42 -17.25 7.01
CA VAL A 144 11.01 -18.48 7.72
C VAL A 144 9.62 -18.32 8.36
N ALA A 145 9.31 -17.15 8.93
CA ALA A 145 7.98 -16.88 9.49
C ALA A 145 6.89 -16.92 8.41
N LEU A 146 7.20 -16.39 7.23
CA LEU A 146 6.30 -16.45 6.07
C LEU A 146 6.09 -17.91 5.61
N ALA A 147 7.16 -18.69 5.46
CA ALA A 147 7.08 -20.12 5.15
C ALA A 147 6.23 -20.89 6.19
N ARG A 148 6.39 -20.59 7.48
CA ARG A 148 5.58 -21.15 8.56
C ARG A 148 4.10 -20.82 8.43
N ALA A 149 3.78 -19.58 8.09
CA ALA A 149 2.38 -19.15 7.91
C ALA A 149 1.70 -19.88 6.73
N LEU A 150 2.45 -20.18 5.67
CA LEU A 150 1.97 -20.88 4.48
C LEU A 150 1.97 -22.41 4.60
N ALA A 151 2.59 -22.98 5.65
CA ALA A 151 2.80 -24.43 5.76
C ALA A 151 1.50 -25.24 5.69
N ARG A 152 0.43 -24.75 6.32
CA ARG A 152 -0.88 -25.41 6.38
C ARG A 152 -1.78 -25.14 5.18
N ARG A 153 -1.30 -24.43 4.14
CA ARG A 153 -2.11 -23.96 3.02
C ARG A 153 -3.39 -23.26 3.50
N PRO A 154 -3.24 -22.17 4.31
CA PRO A 154 -4.39 -21.49 4.87
C PRO A 154 -5.23 -20.83 3.77
N ARG A 155 -6.55 -20.81 3.93
CA ARG A 155 -7.45 -20.10 3.00
C ARG A 155 -7.42 -18.59 3.17
N ILE A 156 -6.99 -18.12 4.33
CA ILE A 156 -6.81 -16.68 4.63
C ILE A 156 -5.44 -16.50 5.23
N VAL A 157 -4.71 -15.51 4.70
CA VAL A 157 -3.37 -15.13 5.14
C VAL A 157 -3.36 -13.67 5.55
N LEU A 158 -2.87 -13.42 6.76
CA LEU A 158 -2.72 -12.08 7.33
C LEU A 158 -1.23 -11.76 7.43
N LEU A 159 -0.82 -10.70 6.76
CA LEU A 159 0.58 -10.29 6.63
C LEU A 159 0.78 -8.91 7.24
N ASP A 160 1.54 -8.82 8.33
CA ASP A 160 1.87 -7.54 9.00
C ASP A 160 3.29 -7.14 8.64
N GLU A 161 3.44 -6.22 7.68
CA GLU A 161 4.71 -5.72 7.14
C GLU A 161 5.71 -6.84 6.77
N PRO A 162 5.31 -7.85 5.97
CA PRO A 162 6.04 -9.10 5.81
C PRO A 162 7.38 -8.97 5.06
N PHE A 163 7.63 -7.83 4.43
CA PHE A 163 8.85 -7.60 3.62
C PHE A 163 9.72 -6.46 4.16
N SER A 164 9.35 -5.84 5.27
CA SER A 164 10.02 -4.64 5.82
C SER A 164 11.49 -4.86 6.20
N ALA A 165 11.86 -6.06 6.68
CA ALA A 165 13.22 -6.39 7.08
C ALA A 165 14.08 -6.98 5.95
N LEU A 166 13.58 -7.00 4.70
CA LEU A 166 14.31 -7.50 3.54
C LEU A 166 15.10 -6.39 2.85
N ASP A 167 16.27 -6.74 2.32
CA ASP A 167 16.99 -5.86 1.40
C ASP A 167 16.20 -5.68 0.08
N PRO A 168 16.46 -4.61 -0.71
CA PRO A 168 15.64 -4.25 -1.86
C PRO A 168 15.56 -5.33 -2.94
N GLU A 169 16.68 -5.99 -3.29
CA GLU A 169 16.70 -7.01 -4.35
C GLU A 169 15.89 -8.24 -3.92
N LEU A 170 16.13 -8.70 -2.69
CA LEU A 170 15.47 -9.86 -2.15
C LEU A 170 14.00 -9.62 -1.84
N ARG A 171 13.62 -8.37 -1.53
CA ARG A 171 12.23 -7.95 -1.27
C ARG A 171 11.38 -8.20 -2.50
N VAL A 172 11.81 -7.74 -3.68
CA VAL A 172 11.08 -7.93 -4.94
C VAL A 172 10.91 -9.42 -5.26
N ALA A 173 12.01 -10.18 -5.27
CA ALA A 173 11.98 -11.61 -5.60
C ALA A 173 11.11 -12.42 -4.61
N THR A 174 11.23 -12.13 -3.29
CA THR A 174 10.42 -12.84 -2.28
C THR A 174 8.95 -12.48 -2.38
N ARG A 175 8.63 -11.21 -2.61
CA ARG A 175 7.25 -10.75 -2.80
C ARG A 175 6.60 -11.46 -3.98
N ASP A 176 7.27 -11.51 -5.13
CA ASP A 176 6.74 -12.10 -6.35
C ASP A 176 6.54 -13.63 -6.21
N ALA A 177 7.49 -14.31 -5.55
CA ALA A 177 7.36 -15.73 -5.23
C ALA A 177 6.17 -16.02 -4.31
N VAL A 178 5.99 -15.18 -3.27
CA VAL A 178 4.88 -15.29 -2.32
C VAL A 178 3.54 -14.98 -3.01
N ALA A 179 3.48 -13.94 -3.84
CA ALA A 179 2.29 -13.62 -4.63
C ALA A 179 1.87 -14.82 -5.50
N THR A 180 2.82 -15.43 -6.20
CA THR A 180 2.58 -16.61 -7.03
C THR A 180 2.05 -17.79 -6.22
N ALA A 181 2.64 -18.06 -5.05
CA ALA A 181 2.17 -19.14 -4.18
C ALA A 181 0.78 -18.91 -3.62
N LEU A 182 0.49 -17.68 -3.16
CA LEU A 182 -0.83 -17.31 -2.64
C LEU A 182 -1.91 -17.40 -3.71
N ALA A 183 -1.61 -16.95 -4.93
CA ALA A 183 -2.50 -17.05 -6.09
C ALA A 183 -2.76 -18.52 -6.48
N HIS A 184 -1.72 -19.37 -6.50
CA HIS A 184 -1.87 -20.81 -6.76
C HIS A 184 -2.77 -21.51 -5.73
N GLU A 185 -2.63 -21.17 -4.46
CA GLU A 185 -3.46 -21.70 -3.37
C GLU A 185 -4.85 -21.02 -3.31
N GLN A 186 -5.11 -20.02 -4.16
CA GLN A 186 -6.32 -19.19 -4.13
C GLN A 186 -6.61 -18.59 -2.74
N ALA A 187 -5.57 -18.24 -1.99
CA ALA A 187 -5.71 -17.69 -0.66
C ALA A 187 -6.30 -16.28 -0.69
N THR A 188 -7.16 -15.96 0.27
CA THR A 188 -7.60 -14.58 0.53
C THR A 188 -6.56 -13.92 1.43
N VAL A 189 -6.04 -12.76 1.04
CA VAL A 189 -4.90 -12.12 1.71
C VAL A 189 -5.26 -10.74 2.22
N VAL A 190 -4.90 -10.45 3.47
CA VAL A 190 -4.85 -9.08 3.99
C VAL A 190 -3.40 -8.75 4.28
N LEU A 191 -2.85 -7.83 3.51
CA LEU A 191 -1.50 -7.29 3.67
C LEU A 191 -1.59 -5.93 4.37
N VAL A 192 -0.87 -5.76 5.45
CA VAL A 192 -0.66 -4.44 6.06
C VAL A 192 0.75 -3.98 5.72
N THR A 193 0.86 -2.78 5.18
CA THR A 193 2.14 -2.18 4.83
C THR A 193 2.10 -0.66 4.95
N HIS A 194 3.26 -0.03 5.05
CA HIS A 194 3.46 1.39 4.86
C HIS A 194 4.18 1.68 3.52
N ASP A 195 4.55 0.64 2.77
CA ASP A 195 5.21 0.74 1.47
C ASP A 195 4.16 0.81 0.36
N GLN A 196 4.12 1.96 -0.33
CA GLN A 196 3.20 2.19 -1.45
C GLN A 196 3.45 1.23 -2.62
N ALA A 197 4.72 0.89 -2.90
CA ALA A 197 5.06 0.02 -4.02
C ALA A 197 4.56 -1.41 -3.74
N GLU A 198 4.61 -1.87 -2.49
CA GLU A 198 4.00 -3.13 -2.08
C GLU A 198 2.48 -3.09 -2.28
N ALA A 199 1.80 -2.06 -1.76
CA ALA A 199 0.35 -1.95 -1.86
C ALA A 199 -0.13 -1.91 -3.32
N LEU A 200 0.53 -1.10 -4.17
CA LEU A 200 0.12 -0.91 -5.56
C LEU A 200 0.46 -2.09 -6.48
N SER A 201 1.55 -2.83 -6.20
CA SER A 201 2.02 -3.90 -7.10
C SER A 201 1.60 -5.30 -6.68
N PHE A 202 1.26 -5.51 -5.42
CA PHE A 202 0.94 -6.83 -4.88
C PHE A 202 -0.57 -7.05 -4.70
N ALA A 203 -1.36 -5.99 -4.52
CA ALA A 203 -2.76 -6.12 -4.16
C ALA A 203 -3.71 -5.97 -5.34
N ASP A 204 -4.85 -6.66 -5.26
CA ASP A 204 -6.00 -6.48 -6.15
C ASP A 204 -6.89 -5.31 -5.68
N GLN A 205 -6.83 -4.99 -4.38
CA GLN A 205 -7.56 -3.91 -3.74
C GLN A 205 -6.67 -3.21 -2.71
N VAL A 206 -6.70 -1.89 -2.67
CA VAL A 206 -6.01 -1.06 -1.68
C VAL A 206 -7.02 -0.35 -0.81
N ALA A 207 -6.87 -0.47 0.52
CA ALA A 207 -7.63 0.25 1.53
C ALA A 207 -6.68 1.25 2.23
N ILE A 208 -6.92 2.55 2.05
CA ILE A 208 -6.09 3.61 2.64
C ILE A 208 -6.63 3.92 4.02
N MET A 209 -5.78 3.80 5.05
CA MET A 209 -6.16 3.99 6.44
C MET A 209 -5.48 5.21 7.04
N HIS A 210 -6.29 6.11 7.62
CA HIS A 210 -5.85 7.23 8.43
C HIS A 210 -6.64 7.27 9.74
N GLU A 211 -5.96 7.51 10.85
CA GLU A 211 -6.59 7.73 12.17
C GLU A 211 -7.70 6.71 12.49
N GLY A 212 -7.42 5.42 12.26
CA GLY A 212 -8.35 4.33 12.55
C GLY A 212 -9.59 4.25 11.65
N ARG A 213 -9.59 4.90 10.49
CA ARG A 213 -10.67 4.86 9.49
C ARG A 213 -10.11 4.60 8.09
N PHE A 214 -10.91 3.99 7.25
CA PHE A 214 -10.60 3.98 5.82
C PHE A 214 -11.08 5.28 5.16
N THR A 215 -10.18 5.93 4.43
CA THR A 215 -10.50 7.13 3.63
C THR A 215 -10.92 6.74 2.22
N GLN A 216 -10.34 5.66 1.69
CA GLN A 216 -10.67 5.15 0.37
C GLN A 216 -10.36 3.65 0.28
N VAL A 217 -11.18 2.92 -0.48
CA VAL A 217 -10.97 1.52 -0.83
C VAL A 217 -11.28 1.34 -2.31
N GLY A 218 -10.36 0.76 -3.09
CA GLY A 218 -10.55 0.57 -4.53
C GLY A 218 -9.41 -0.21 -5.19
N ALA A 219 -9.47 -0.38 -6.50
CA ALA A 219 -8.38 -0.98 -7.26
C ALA A 219 -7.12 -0.10 -7.21
N PRO A 220 -5.88 -0.69 -7.22
CA PRO A 220 -4.65 0.08 -7.11
C PRO A 220 -4.55 1.26 -8.10
N ALA A 221 -4.86 1.02 -9.37
CA ALA A 221 -4.81 2.06 -10.40
C ALA A 221 -5.86 3.17 -10.19
N GLU A 222 -7.03 2.82 -9.64
CA GLU A 222 -8.10 3.77 -9.34
C GLU A 222 -7.72 4.68 -8.19
N VAL A 223 -7.32 4.11 -7.04
CA VAL A 223 -6.95 4.90 -5.86
C VAL A 223 -5.74 5.80 -6.12
N TYR A 224 -4.81 5.36 -6.99
CA TYR A 224 -3.63 6.15 -7.36
C TYR A 224 -3.99 7.35 -8.24
N ARG A 225 -4.86 7.14 -9.24
CA ARG A 225 -5.25 8.18 -10.21
C ARG A 225 -6.29 9.14 -9.68
N ALA A 226 -7.22 8.63 -8.87
CA ALA A 226 -8.36 9.38 -8.33
C ALA A 226 -8.44 9.22 -6.80
N PRO A 227 -7.46 9.74 -6.04
CA PRO A 227 -7.52 9.71 -4.59
C PRO A 227 -8.65 10.60 -4.07
N SER A 228 -9.33 10.13 -3.02
CA SER A 228 -10.49 10.82 -2.43
C SER A 228 -10.16 12.17 -1.80
N ASP A 229 -8.93 12.30 -1.30
CA ASP A 229 -8.44 13.48 -0.61
C ASP A 229 -6.91 13.61 -0.72
N ARG A 230 -6.39 14.75 -0.24
CA ARG A 230 -4.96 15.05 -0.23
C ARG A 230 -4.14 14.04 0.60
N ARG A 231 -4.67 13.56 1.73
CA ARG A 231 -3.99 12.58 2.59
C ARG A 231 -3.84 11.24 1.88
N SER A 232 -4.90 10.80 1.21
CA SER A 232 -4.91 9.59 0.39
C SER A 232 -3.92 9.71 -0.77
N ALA A 233 -3.89 10.85 -1.46
CA ALA A 233 -2.93 11.11 -2.52
C ALA A 233 -1.47 10.98 -2.06
N VAL A 234 -1.12 11.59 -0.93
CA VAL A 234 0.24 11.56 -0.35
C VAL A 234 0.62 10.17 0.14
N SER A 235 -0.32 9.39 0.68
CA SER A 235 -0.05 8.01 1.10
C SER A 235 0.31 7.08 -0.05
N LEU A 236 -0.10 7.42 -1.28
CA LEU A 236 0.15 6.65 -2.49
C LEU A 236 1.37 7.13 -3.29
N GLY A 237 2.07 8.15 -2.82
CA GLY A 237 3.28 8.65 -3.45
C GLY A 237 3.37 10.16 -3.54
N GLU A 238 4.42 10.63 -4.19
CA GLU A 238 4.62 12.04 -4.44
C GLU A 238 3.49 12.63 -5.28
N ALA A 239 3.08 13.85 -4.92
CA ALA A 239 1.99 14.55 -5.59
C ALA A 239 2.20 16.06 -5.50
N CYS A 240 1.95 16.75 -6.60
CA CYS A 240 1.89 18.19 -6.66
C CYS A 240 0.44 18.64 -6.51
N PHE A 241 0.23 19.69 -5.72
CA PHE A 241 -1.09 20.26 -5.47
C PHE A 241 -1.08 21.74 -5.83
N LEU A 242 -1.94 22.13 -6.75
CA LEU A 242 -2.09 23.49 -7.22
C LEU A 242 -3.49 24.01 -6.95
N ALA A 243 -3.60 25.26 -6.50
CA ALA A 243 -4.90 25.91 -6.46
C ALA A 243 -5.43 26.08 -7.91
N GLY A 244 -6.69 25.76 -8.14
CA GLY A 244 -7.33 25.83 -9.43
C GLY A 244 -8.75 26.37 -9.39
N GLN A 245 -9.22 26.85 -10.54
CA GLN A 245 -10.60 27.24 -10.79
C GLN A 245 -11.17 26.36 -11.89
N LEU A 246 -12.13 25.51 -11.54
CA LEU A 246 -12.86 24.69 -12.50
C LEU A 246 -13.94 25.52 -13.19
N ARG A 247 -14.03 25.43 -14.51
CA ARG A 247 -15.09 26.01 -15.32
C ARG A 247 -15.28 25.18 -16.60
N ASP A 248 -16.49 24.69 -16.81
CA ASP A 248 -16.92 24.07 -18.08
C ASP A 248 -15.98 22.96 -18.61
N GLY A 249 -15.54 22.03 -17.74
CA GLY A 249 -14.68 20.92 -18.13
C GLY A 249 -13.20 21.28 -18.32
N ALA A 250 -12.78 22.45 -17.85
CA ALA A 250 -11.39 22.87 -17.80
C ALA A 250 -11.04 23.47 -16.44
N VAL A 251 -9.81 23.25 -15.94
CA VAL A 251 -9.31 23.87 -14.73
C VAL A 251 -8.17 24.83 -15.07
N THR A 252 -8.27 26.05 -14.57
CA THR A 252 -7.20 27.05 -14.69
C THR A 252 -6.39 27.05 -13.40
N CYS A 253 -5.08 26.83 -13.49
CA CYS A 253 -4.12 26.82 -12.38
C CYS A 253 -2.80 27.49 -12.80
N ALA A 254 -1.79 27.44 -11.94
CA ALA A 254 -0.47 28.03 -12.22
C ALA A 254 0.23 27.43 -13.46
N LEU A 255 -0.14 26.26 -13.93
CA LEU A 255 0.38 25.63 -15.16
C LEU A 255 -0.46 25.95 -16.40
N GLY A 256 -1.41 26.88 -16.29
CA GLY A 256 -2.33 27.26 -17.37
C GLY A 256 -3.69 26.59 -17.27
N THR A 257 -4.41 26.53 -18.39
CA THR A 257 -5.73 25.89 -18.48
C THR A 257 -5.58 24.46 -18.96
N LEU A 258 -6.01 23.51 -18.12
CA LEU A 258 -5.89 22.07 -18.34
C LEU A 258 -7.30 21.47 -18.58
N PRO A 259 -7.47 20.59 -19.56
CA PRO A 259 -8.76 19.92 -19.78
C PRO A 259 -9.02 18.90 -18.65
N VAL A 260 -10.27 18.85 -18.19
CA VAL A 260 -10.75 17.89 -17.18
C VAL A 260 -12.11 17.37 -17.62
N ALA A 261 -12.10 16.36 -18.48
CA ALA A 261 -13.31 15.85 -19.12
C ALA A 261 -14.32 15.23 -18.14
N SER A 262 -13.81 14.69 -17.02
CA SER A 262 -14.61 14.02 -15.99
C SER A 262 -15.27 14.98 -15.00
N ALA A 263 -14.80 16.23 -14.89
CA ALA A 263 -15.30 17.18 -13.92
C ALA A 263 -16.39 18.10 -14.51
N ARG A 264 -17.51 18.18 -13.81
CA ARG A 264 -18.62 19.08 -14.13
C ARG A 264 -18.79 20.11 -13.02
N GLY A 265 -19.26 21.31 -13.40
CA GLY A 265 -19.51 22.42 -12.49
C GLY A 265 -18.46 23.52 -12.58
N THR A 266 -18.53 24.44 -11.64
CA THR A 266 -17.62 25.60 -11.53
C THR A 266 -17.25 25.78 -10.06
N GLY A 267 -16.04 26.23 -9.78
CA GLY A 267 -15.63 26.54 -8.41
C GLY A 267 -14.14 26.34 -8.15
N ALA A 268 -13.72 26.72 -6.95
CA ALA A 268 -12.37 26.52 -6.48
C ALA A 268 -12.11 25.02 -6.22
N CYS A 269 -10.95 24.54 -6.62
CA CYS A 269 -10.53 23.16 -6.43
C CYS A 269 -9.02 23.10 -6.21
N GLU A 270 -8.54 21.97 -5.72
CA GLU A 270 -7.13 21.63 -5.69
C GLU A 270 -6.85 20.68 -6.87
N VAL A 271 -5.85 21.02 -7.67
CA VAL A 271 -5.43 20.23 -8.84
C VAL A 271 -4.29 19.32 -8.42
N LEU A 272 -4.55 18.04 -8.41
CA LEU A 272 -3.54 17.01 -8.16
C LEU A 272 -2.85 16.62 -9.48
N ILE A 273 -1.53 16.67 -9.47
CA ILE A 273 -0.68 16.25 -10.59
C ILE A 273 0.41 15.33 -10.03
N ARG A 274 0.58 14.16 -10.64
CA ARG A 274 1.68 13.26 -10.29
C ARG A 274 2.98 13.70 -10.96
N PRO A 275 4.16 13.51 -10.32
CA PRO A 275 5.44 13.92 -10.89
C PRO A 275 5.71 13.41 -12.30
N GLU A 276 5.26 12.20 -12.62
CA GLU A 276 5.39 11.59 -13.95
C GLU A 276 4.45 12.20 -15.02
N GLN A 277 3.47 12.98 -14.63
CA GLN A 277 2.61 13.74 -15.58
C GLN A 277 3.25 15.06 -16.01
N LEU A 278 4.30 15.52 -15.32
CA LEU A 278 4.97 16.76 -15.69
C LEU A 278 6.03 16.50 -16.75
N ARG A 279 5.92 17.21 -17.87
CA ARG A 279 6.89 17.23 -18.97
C ARG A 279 7.71 18.49 -18.91
N LEU A 280 9.03 18.32 -19.02
CA LEU A 280 10.02 19.41 -18.99
C LEU A 280 10.59 19.59 -20.40
N ASP A 281 10.54 20.82 -20.90
CA ASP A 281 11.14 21.21 -22.18
C ASP A 281 12.18 22.31 -21.92
N GLU A 282 13.44 21.98 -22.20
CA GLU A 282 14.58 22.90 -22.07
C GLU A 282 14.69 23.88 -23.24
N THR A 283 14.06 23.61 -24.39
CA THR A 283 14.20 24.42 -25.59
C THR A 283 13.50 25.77 -25.48
N GLY A 284 12.63 25.94 -24.50
CA GLY A 284 11.87 27.18 -24.31
C GLY A 284 10.90 27.50 -25.44
N ALA A 285 10.69 26.54 -26.39
CA ALA A 285 9.82 26.74 -27.52
C ALA A 285 8.40 27.08 -27.04
N ALA A 286 7.82 28.11 -27.64
CA ALA A 286 6.46 28.57 -27.36
C ALA A 286 5.45 27.54 -27.91
N GLY A 287 5.18 26.48 -27.12
CA GLY A 287 4.04 25.60 -27.35
C GLY A 287 2.79 26.14 -26.68
N PRO A 288 1.60 25.78 -27.14
CA PRO A 288 0.36 26.14 -26.47
C PRO A 288 0.28 25.39 -25.13
N GLY A 289 0.27 26.14 -24.03
CA GLY A 289 0.15 25.64 -22.66
C GLY A 289 1.48 25.46 -21.93
N GLY A 290 1.40 25.37 -20.61
CA GLY A 290 2.52 25.22 -19.69
C GLY A 290 3.08 26.55 -19.18
N ALA A 291 3.88 26.48 -18.13
CA ALA A 291 4.48 27.61 -17.44
C ALA A 291 6.01 27.48 -17.41
N LEU A 292 6.71 28.61 -17.26
CA LEU A 292 8.15 28.62 -17.06
C LEU A 292 8.46 28.41 -15.58
N ALA A 293 9.36 27.48 -15.28
CA ALA A 293 9.83 27.19 -13.95
C ALA A 293 11.35 27.16 -13.91
N GLU A 294 11.93 27.46 -12.74
CA GLU A 294 13.35 27.33 -12.48
C GLU A 294 13.63 25.97 -11.83
N VAL A 295 14.65 25.28 -12.30
CA VAL A 295 15.13 24.02 -11.70
C VAL A 295 15.91 24.37 -10.43
N THR A 296 15.38 23.95 -9.27
CA THR A 296 16.02 24.23 -7.97
C THR A 296 16.87 23.06 -7.47
N ARG A 297 16.49 21.83 -7.86
CA ARG A 297 17.22 20.61 -7.48
C ARG A 297 16.98 19.50 -8.50
N CYS A 298 17.99 18.63 -8.65
CA CYS A 298 17.88 17.42 -9.42
C CYS A 298 18.48 16.26 -8.64
N ALA A 299 17.69 15.21 -8.39
CA ALA A 299 18.13 13.97 -7.75
C ALA A 299 18.06 12.84 -8.77
N PHE A 300 19.22 12.29 -9.13
CA PHE A 300 19.35 11.23 -10.13
C PHE A 300 19.33 9.84 -9.48
N TYR A 301 18.46 8.95 -9.95
CA TYR A 301 18.29 7.60 -9.42
C TYR A 301 18.70 6.49 -10.43
N GLY A 302 19.42 6.85 -11.50
CA GLY A 302 19.87 5.90 -12.53
C GLY A 302 18.89 5.79 -13.69
N HIS A 303 17.75 5.17 -13.49
CA HIS A 303 16.72 4.99 -14.53
C HIS A 303 15.79 6.20 -14.67
N ASP A 304 15.70 7.03 -13.65
CA ASP A 304 14.92 8.26 -13.62
C ASP A 304 15.62 9.36 -12.81
N ALA A 305 15.06 10.55 -12.81
CA ALA A 305 15.44 11.64 -11.95
C ALA A 305 14.21 12.39 -11.44
N LEU A 306 14.27 12.83 -10.18
CA LEU A 306 13.32 13.75 -9.59
C LEU A 306 13.87 15.16 -9.69
N VAL A 307 13.12 16.04 -10.36
CA VAL A 307 13.47 17.43 -10.62
C VAL A 307 12.54 18.33 -9.81
N GLU A 308 13.09 19.08 -8.86
CA GLU A 308 12.33 20.08 -8.11
C GLU A 308 12.35 21.40 -8.88
N LEU A 309 11.18 21.99 -9.02
CA LEU A 309 10.92 23.16 -9.83
C LEU A 309 10.27 24.25 -8.99
N ARG A 310 10.72 25.49 -9.18
CA ARG A 310 10.04 26.66 -8.63
C ARG A 310 9.30 27.39 -9.75
N LEU A 311 8.01 27.47 -9.58
CA LEU A 311 7.11 28.21 -10.47
C LEU A 311 6.74 29.52 -9.77
N ASP A 312 7.15 30.64 -10.32
CA ASP A 312 6.79 31.96 -9.82
C ASP A 312 5.55 32.45 -10.58
N ASP A 313 4.51 32.84 -9.84
CA ASP A 313 3.32 33.44 -10.43
C ASP A 313 3.47 34.98 -10.59
N ALA A 314 2.50 35.59 -11.30
CA ALA A 314 2.48 37.03 -11.53
C ALA A 314 2.32 37.86 -10.23
N SER A 315 1.92 37.23 -9.12
CA SER A 315 1.77 37.87 -7.81
C SER A 315 3.06 37.81 -6.96
N GLY A 316 4.08 37.09 -7.44
CA GLY A 316 5.32 36.84 -6.73
C GLY A 316 5.24 35.69 -5.72
N ALA A 317 4.15 34.94 -5.70
CA ALA A 317 4.07 33.71 -4.95
C ALA A 317 4.79 32.58 -5.71
N SER A 318 5.58 31.79 -4.96
CA SER A 318 6.32 30.65 -5.51
C SER A 318 5.66 29.35 -5.16
N THR A 319 5.42 28.51 -6.15
CA THR A 319 4.93 27.13 -5.99
C THR A 319 6.04 26.14 -6.30
N LEU A 320 6.26 25.17 -5.42
CA LEU A 320 7.20 24.07 -5.65
C LEU A 320 6.47 22.90 -6.31
N LEU A 321 7.08 22.38 -7.37
CA LEU A 321 6.62 21.20 -8.10
C LEU A 321 7.74 20.17 -8.13
N SER A 322 7.37 18.90 -8.23
CA SER A 322 8.32 17.79 -8.45
C SER A 322 7.93 17.09 -9.74
N ALA A 323 8.85 17.03 -10.70
CA ALA A 323 8.68 16.30 -11.95
C ALA A 323 9.57 15.07 -11.98
N ARG A 324 9.09 13.97 -12.56
CA ARG A 324 9.87 12.76 -12.76
C ARG A 324 10.25 12.62 -14.23
N THR A 325 11.55 12.61 -14.52
CA THR A 325 12.08 12.49 -15.87
C THR A 325 12.73 11.14 -16.09
N PHE A 326 12.56 10.57 -17.28
CA PHE A 326 13.12 9.28 -17.67
C PHE A 326 14.17 9.46 -18.78
N GLY A 327 15.08 8.48 -18.94
CA GLY A 327 16.01 8.45 -20.07
C GLY A 327 17.30 9.28 -19.92
N GLY A 328 17.71 9.60 -18.71
CA GLY A 328 19.06 10.09 -18.41
C GLY A 328 19.35 11.55 -18.77
N ARG A 329 18.42 12.30 -19.40
CA ARG A 329 18.54 13.75 -19.58
C ARG A 329 17.89 14.46 -18.42
N THR A 330 18.71 15.11 -17.61
CA THR A 330 18.24 15.94 -16.49
C THR A 330 18.59 17.38 -16.77
N PRO A 331 17.66 18.31 -16.59
CA PRO A 331 17.96 19.74 -16.75
C PRO A 331 18.94 20.19 -15.67
N SER A 332 19.76 21.20 -16.00
CA SER A 332 20.73 21.76 -15.07
C SER A 332 20.05 22.59 -13.99
N VAL A 333 20.54 22.49 -12.76
CA VAL A 333 20.08 23.36 -11.65
C VAL A 333 20.32 24.83 -12.02
N GLY A 334 19.34 25.69 -11.78
CA GLY A 334 19.32 27.09 -12.16
C GLY A 334 18.84 27.35 -13.60
N SER A 335 18.66 26.32 -14.42
CA SER A 335 18.07 26.48 -15.75
C SER A 335 16.56 26.75 -15.67
N ARG A 336 16.03 27.41 -16.73
CA ARG A 336 14.59 27.59 -16.88
C ARG A 336 14.07 26.58 -17.87
N VAL A 337 13.01 25.89 -17.48
CA VAL A 337 12.34 24.89 -18.27
C VAL A 337 10.87 25.24 -18.43
N ARG A 338 10.27 24.86 -19.54
CA ARG A 338 8.81 24.90 -19.71
C ARG A 338 8.23 23.63 -19.13
N VAL A 339 7.26 23.79 -18.24
CA VAL A 339 6.55 22.68 -17.58
C VAL A 339 5.14 22.60 -18.18
N SER A 340 4.79 21.43 -18.68
CA SER A 340 3.44 21.13 -19.16
C SER A 340 2.91 19.84 -18.51
N VAL A 341 1.60 19.63 -18.53
CA VAL A 341 0.95 18.45 -17.96
C VAL A 341 0.56 17.50 -19.08
N GLU A 342 0.96 16.24 -18.96
CA GLU A 342 0.51 15.17 -19.85
C GLU A 342 -0.62 14.39 -19.20
N GLY A 343 -1.68 14.17 -19.95
CA GLY A 343 -2.89 13.52 -19.45
C GLY A 343 -3.81 14.48 -18.68
N GLU A 344 -4.78 13.89 -18.00
CA GLU A 344 -5.79 14.62 -17.23
C GLU A 344 -5.35 14.70 -15.75
N PRO A 345 -5.32 15.91 -15.13
CA PRO A 345 -5.08 16.03 -13.71
C PRO A 345 -6.32 15.59 -12.92
N HIS A 346 -6.13 15.16 -11.68
CA HIS A 346 -7.23 14.86 -10.79
C HIS A 346 -7.61 16.09 -9.96
N LEU A 347 -8.92 16.30 -9.73
CA LEU A 347 -9.40 17.40 -8.92
C LEU A 347 -9.83 16.93 -7.54
N ILE A 348 -9.23 17.49 -6.50
CA ILE A 348 -9.62 17.29 -5.11
C ILE A 348 -10.47 18.49 -4.68
N ARG A 349 -11.57 18.23 -4.01
CA ARG A 349 -12.46 19.28 -3.51
C ARG A 349 -11.81 20.03 -2.35
N VAL A 350 -11.91 21.34 -2.36
CA VAL A 350 -11.69 22.18 -1.19
C VAL A 350 -13.06 22.33 -0.52
N ASP A 351 -13.17 22.01 0.77
CA ASP A 351 -14.38 21.90 1.57
C ASP A 351 -15.57 22.79 1.10
N GLY A 352 -16.70 22.12 0.81
CA GLY A 352 -17.98 22.75 0.53
C GLY A 352 -18.31 22.93 -0.95
N ASP A 353 -19.26 22.14 -1.46
CA ASP A 353 -20.02 22.32 -2.70
C ASP A 353 -19.30 22.14 -4.05
N LEU A 354 -19.22 20.91 -4.50
CA LEU A 354 -19.42 20.55 -5.88
C LEU A 354 -20.43 19.37 -5.93
N VAL A 355 -21.69 19.67 -6.20
CA VAL A 355 -22.73 18.67 -6.47
C VAL A 355 -22.50 18.11 -7.86
N GLY A 356 -22.51 16.77 -8.00
CA GLY A 356 -22.63 16.11 -9.26
C GLY A 356 -21.77 14.86 -9.39
N ALA A 357 -22.40 13.71 -9.11
CA ALA A 357 -21.97 12.39 -9.55
C ALA A 357 -22.47 12.16 -10.98
#